data_a39da0b8bb077db0e18081b5c668c112
#
_entry.id   a39da0b8bb077db0e18081b5c668c112
#
_cell.length_a   1.000
_cell.length_b   1.000
_cell.length_c   1.000
_cell.angle_alpha   90.00
_cell.angle_beta   90.00
_cell.angle_gamma   90.00
#
_symmetry.space_group_name_H-M   'P 1'
#
loop_
_entity.id
_entity.type
_entity.pdbx_description
1 polymer ?
#
loop_
_entity_poly.entity_id
_entity_poly.type
_entity_poly.pdbx_seq_one_letter_code
_entity_poly.pdbx_strand_id
1 'polypeptide(L)'
;MPGLPASSKGGGMCQGMPDVCKTPAPPAPPVPIPYPNMGQLATAVKTSTKVKIVSMPAVIETSEIPMSQGDEAGVAGGVVSGRNMDKIVFKKGSSKVMIEDKGCAYLTCMTAHNGANANMPAGNQIAPSQTKVLVAP
;
A
#
# COMPACT_ATOMS: atom_id res chain seq x y z
N MET A 1 15.58 -20.68 -4.64
CA MET A 1 15.20 -19.29 -4.89
C MET A 1 15.19 -18.51 -3.58
N PRO A 2 15.90 -17.40 -3.53
CA PRO A 2 15.90 -16.61 -2.30
C PRO A 2 14.51 -16.03 -2.04
N GLY A 3 14.15 -15.94 -0.78
CA GLY A 3 12.93 -15.32 -0.39
C GLY A 3 13.02 -13.80 -0.45
N LEU A 4 11.89 -13.15 -0.28
CA LEU A 4 11.79 -11.71 -0.21
C LEU A 4 11.47 -11.28 1.23
N PRO A 5 11.97 -10.13 1.69
CA PRO A 5 11.68 -9.69 3.05
C PRO A 5 10.19 -9.63 3.34
N ALA A 6 9.77 -10.26 4.42
CA ALA A 6 8.38 -10.22 4.85
C ALA A 6 8.01 -8.85 5.37
N SER A 7 6.78 -8.43 5.15
CA SER A 7 6.30 -7.12 5.57
C SER A 7 5.75 -7.16 7.00
N SER A 8 6.03 -6.11 7.76
CA SER A 8 5.53 -5.93 9.11
C SER A 8 5.31 -4.44 9.37
N LYS A 9 4.78 -4.13 10.55
CA LYS A 9 4.59 -2.74 10.96
C LYS A 9 5.89 -2.07 11.43
N GLY A 10 7.02 -2.77 11.29
CA GLY A 10 8.32 -2.22 11.68
C GLY A 10 8.89 -1.19 10.72
N GLY A 11 8.21 -0.88 9.65
CA GLY A 11 8.67 0.09 8.66
C GLY A 11 8.36 -0.36 7.25
N GLY A 12 8.99 0.30 6.31
CA GLY A 12 8.76 0.01 4.89
C GLY A 12 7.78 0.96 4.25
N MET A 13 7.74 0.94 2.92
CA MET A 13 6.94 1.89 2.16
C MET A 13 6.37 1.23 0.92
N CYS A 14 5.12 1.55 0.61
CA CYS A 14 4.48 1.19 -0.65
C CYS A 14 4.38 2.44 -1.51
N GLN A 15 4.55 2.27 -2.83
CA GLN A 15 4.45 3.37 -3.77
C GLN A 15 3.68 2.94 -5.01
N GLY A 16 2.81 3.82 -5.48
CA GLY A 16 2.13 3.66 -6.76
C GLY A 16 2.19 4.96 -7.54
N MET A 17 2.31 4.85 -8.85
CA MET A 17 2.36 6.01 -9.74
C MET A 17 1.97 5.56 -11.14
N PRO A 18 1.13 6.32 -11.86
CA PRO A 18 0.52 7.59 -11.47
C PRO A 18 -0.80 7.42 -10.72
N ASP A 19 -0.98 8.24 -9.69
CA ASP A 19 -2.28 8.39 -9.03
C ASP A 19 -2.90 9.68 -9.56
N VAL A 20 -3.71 9.56 -10.61
CA VAL A 20 -4.23 10.73 -11.31
C VAL A 20 -5.43 11.28 -10.55
N CYS A 21 -5.26 12.47 -10.01
CA CYS A 21 -6.28 13.15 -9.22
C CYS A 21 -6.64 14.50 -9.84
N LYS A 22 -7.91 14.85 -9.76
CA LYS A 22 -8.38 16.13 -10.23
C LYS A 22 -7.93 17.23 -9.27
N THR A 23 -7.28 18.24 -9.83
CA THR A 23 -6.71 19.32 -9.04
C THR A 23 -7.43 20.62 -9.37
N PRO A 24 -7.93 21.37 -8.37
CA PRO A 24 -8.59 22.64 -8.64
C PRO A 24 -7.68 23.62 -9.36
N ALA A 25 -8.20 24.27 -10.40
CA ALA A 25 -7.47 25.23 -11.21
C ALA A 25 -8.41 26.38 -11.64
N PRO A 26 -8.98 27.15 -10.67
CA PRO A 26 -9.95 28.19 -11.01
C PRO A 26 -9.33 29.24 -11.96
N PRO A 27 -10.15 29.82 -12.89
CA PRO A 27 -11.56 29.57 -13.12
C PRO A 27 -11.87 28.32 -13.96
N ALA A 28 -10.85 27.56 -14.38
CA ALA A 28 -11.04 26.37 -15.18
C ALA A 28 -11.60 25.22 -14.32
N PRO A 29 -12.24 24.20 -14.93
CA PRO A 29 -12.61 23.00 -14.19
C PRO A 29 -11.37 22.28 -13.66
N PRO A 30 -11.53 21.41 -12.64
CA PRO A 30 -10.38 20.68 -12.10
C PRO A 30 -9.63 19.88 -13.17
N VAL A 31 -8.31 19.89 -13.09
CA VAL A 31 -7.41 19.27 -14.08
C VAL A 31 -6.87 17.97 -13.54
N PRO A 32 -6.94 16.85 -14.31
CA PRO A 32 -6.28 15.62 -13.91
C PRO A 32 -4.76 15.77 -13.94
N ILE A 33 -4.12 15.50 -12.80
CA ILE A 33 -2.66 15.60 -12.67
C ILE A 33 -2.16 14.28 -12.07
N PRO A 34 -1.09 13.68 -12.63
CA PRO A 34 -0.52 12.48 -12.05
C PRO A 34 0.31 12.81 -10.80
N TYR A 35 0.07 12.06 -9.74
CA TYR A 35 0.81 12.20 -8.48
C TYR A 35 1.43 10.86 -8.10
N PRO A 36 2.54 10.86 -7.37
CA PRO A 36 2.95 9.66 -6.65
C PRO A 36 1.98 9.42 -5.50
N ASN A 37 1.79 8.16 -5.13
CA ASN A 37 0.99 7.81 -3.97
C ASN A 37 1.80 6.85 -3.12
N MET A 38 2.03 7.21 -1.86
CA MET A 38 2.91 6.48 -0.98
C MET A 38 2.23 6.20 0.36
N GLY A 39 2.59 5.11 0.98
CA GLY A 39 2.11 4.78 2.31
C GLY A 39 3.15 4.04 3.10
N GLN A 40 3.13 4.22 4.42
CA GLN A 40 4.08 3.60 5.31
C GLN A 40 3.46 2.42 6.03
N LEU A 41 4.15 1.28 6.02
CA LEU A 41 3.65 0.07 6.63
C LEU A 41 3.53 0.19 8.16
N ALA A 42 4.26 1.13 8.77
CA ALA A 42 4.15 1.37 10.19
C ALA A 42 2.74 1.81 10.62
N THR A 43 1.95 2.35 9.69
CA THR A 43 0.58 2.79 9.97
C THR A 43 -0.47 1.76 9.55
N ALA A 44 -0.06 0.59 9.07
CA ALA A 44 -0.98 -0.44 8.60
C ALA A 44 -1.93 -0.89 9.70
N VAL A 45 -3.17 -1.20 9.33
CA VAL A 45 -4.19 -1.75 10.22
C VAL A 45 -4.64 -3.10 9.70
N LYS A 46 -5.43 -3.83 10.49
CA LYS A 46 -5.89 -5.18 10.17
C LYS A 46 -4.71 -6.13 9.95
N THR A 47 -3.63 -5.88 10.67
CA THR A 47 -2.45 -6.74 10.65
C THR A 47 -2.66 -7.96 11.52
N SER A 48 -1.73 -8.93 11.44
CA SER A 48 -1.81 -10.10 12.29
C SER A 48 -1.75 -9.72 13.78
N THR A 49 -2.60 -10.35 14.58
CA THR A 49 -2.60 -10.15 16.03
C THR A 49 -1.80 -11.22 16.75
N LYS A 50 -1.53 -12.35 16.09
CA LYS A 50 -0.87 -13.51 16.71
C LYS A 50 0.55 -13.69 16.24
N VAL A 51 0.87 -13.23 15.03
CA VAL A 51 2.17 -13.44 14.42
C VAL A 51 2.91 -12.11 14.32
N LYS A 52 4.14 -12.10 14.85
CA LYS A 52 5.01 -10.93 14.77
C LYS A 52 6.27 -11.28 14.00
N ILE A 53 6.76 -10.33 13.22
CA ILE A 53 8.00 -10.45 12.48
C ILE A 53 8.94 -9.37 12.99
N VAL A 54 10.06 -9.79 13.57
CA VAL A 54 11.04 -8.89 14.22
C VAL A 54 10.31 -8.00 15.23
N SER A 55 9.52 -8.64 16.09
CA SER A 55 8.77 -8.02 17.21
C SER A 55 7.65 -7.06 16.80
N MET A 56 7.30 -7.01 15.50
CA MET A 56 6.20 -6.15 15.02
C MET A 56 5.13 -6.99 14.34
N PRO A 57 3.84 -6.62 14.45
CA PRO A 57 2.78 -7.38 13.80
C PRO A 57 3.04 -7.56 12.30
N ALA A 58 2.79 -8.76 11.80
CA ALA A 58 2.97 -9.06 10.38
C ALA A 58 1.87 -8.42 9.55
N VAL A 59 2.24 -7.92 8.37
CA VAL A 59 1.30 -7.40 7.39
C VAL A 59 0.87 -8.54 6.48
N ILE A 60 -0.43 -8.70 6.30
CA ILE A 60 -1.01 -9.78 5.51
C ILE A 60 -1.85 -9.18 4.38
N GLU A 61 -2.32 -10.03 3.47
CA GLU A 61 -2.99 -9.55 2.25
C GLU A 61 -4.31 -8.83 2.53
N THR A 62 -4.91 -8.99 3.70
CA THR A 62 -6.10 -8.24 4.10
C THR A 62 -5.78 -6.97 4.87
N SER A 63 -4.51 -6.69 5.14
CA SER A 63 -4.10 -5.47 5.82
C SER A 63 -4.31 -4.25 4.93
N GLU A 64 -4.44 -3.09 5.55
CA GLU A 64 -4.64 -1.82 4.85
C GLU A 64 -3.76 -0.75 5.48
N ILE A 65 -3.33 0.19 4.66
CA ILE A 65 -2.73 1.43 5.15
C ILE A 65 -3.83 2.48 5.03
N PRO A 66 -4.32 3.04 6.13
CA PRO A 66 -5.56 3.83 6.09
C PRO A 66 -5.44 5.16 5.37
N MET A 67 -4.24 5.70 5.22
CA MET A 67 -4.03 6.98 4.57
C MET A 67 -2.79 6.90 3.69
N SER A 68 -2.89 7.42 2.48
CA SER A 68 -1.76 7.53 1.57
C SER A 68 -1.36 9.00 1.40
N GLN A 69 -0.15 9.22 0.89
CA GLN A 69 0.44 10.54 0.76
C GLN A 69 1.00 10.72 -0.65
N GLY A 70 1.17 11.97 -1.06
CA GLY A 70 1.74 12.30 -2.36
C GLY A 70 0.75 12.97 -3.31
N ASP A 71 -0.55 12.76 -3.10
CA ASP A 71 -1.60 13.33 -3.94
C ASP A 71 -2.42 14.42 -3.22
N GLU A 72 -1.83 15.05 -2.22
CA GLU A 72 -2.52 16.04 -1.37
C GLU A 72 -3.14 17.18 -2.16
N ALA A 73 -2.47 17.63 -3.22
CA ALA A 73 -2.98 18.72 -4.05
C ALA A 73 -4.18 18.33 -4.91
N GLY A 74 -4.43 17.06 -5.10
CA GLY A 74 -5.55 16.57 -5.92
C GLY A 74 -6.85 16.47 -5.15
N VAL A 75 -7.28 17.55 -4.52
CA VAL A 75 -8.40 17.55 -3.58
C VAL A 75 -9.76 17.31 -4.22
N ALA A 76 -9.87 17.43 -5.55
CA ALA A 76 -11.12 17.10 -6.24
C ALA A 76 -11.29 15.58 -6.45
N GLY A 77 -10.27 14.80 -6.09
CA GLY A 77 -10.35 13.34 -6.05
C GLY A 77 -9.81 12.64 -7.28
N GLY A 78 -9.53 11.35 -7.12
CA GLY A 78 -9.02 10.53 -8.19
C GLY A 78 -10.03 10.35 -9.32
N VAL A 79 -9.52 10.17 -10.54
CA VAL A 79 -10.39 9.99 -11.71
C VAL A 79 -11.16 8.67 -11.66
N VAL A 80 -10.68 7.69 -10.91
CA VAL A 80 -11.33 6.38 -10.74
C VAL A 80 -11.99 6.28 -9.37
N SER A 81 -11.24 6.56 -8.29
CA SER A 81 -11.74 6.36 -6.93
C SER A 81 -12.65 7.48 -6.43
N GLY A 82 -12.51 8.69 -6.97
CA GLY A 82 -13.19 9.86 -6.46
C GLY A 82 -12.66 10.36 -5.13
N ARG A 83 -11.51 9.87 -4.69
CA ARG A 83 -10.93 10.17 -3.39
C ARG A 83 -9.50 10.64 -3.52
N ASN A 84 -8.99 11.28 -2.46
CA ASN A 84 -7.58 11.60 -2.41
C ASN A 84 -7.03 11.26 -1.03
N MET A 85 -5.76 10.83 -0.97
CA MET A 85 -5.09 10.39 0.26
C MET A 85 -5.83 9.23 0.94
N ASP A 86 -6.60 8.44 0.20
CA ASP A 86 -7.35 7.33 0.75
C ASP A 86 -6.47 6.09 0.90
N LYS A 87 -7.02 5.02 1.40
CA LYS A 87 -6.27 3.85 1.86
C LYS A 87 -5.55 3.12 0.74
N ILE A 88 -4.50 2.40 1.15
CA ILE A 88 -3.76 1.46 0.32
C ILE A 88 -4.12 0.06 0.78
N VAL A 89 -4.43 -0.84 -0.15
CA VAL A 89 -4.70 -2.24 0.16
C VAL A 89 -3.66 -3.12 -0.51
N PHE A 90 -3.40 -4.28 0.08
CA PHE A 90 -2.49 -5.26 -0.48
C PHE A 90 -3.28 -6.20 -1.40
N LYS A 91 -2.89 -6.25 -2.67
CA LYS A 91 -3.57 -7.06 -3.67
C LYS A 91 -3.05 -8.48 -3.74
N LYS A 92 -1.87 -8.73 -3.19
CA LYS A 92 -1.23 -10.01 -3.29
C LYS A 92 -0.43 -10.31 -2.04
N GLY A 93 -0.50 -11.54 -1.57
CA GLY A 93 0.35 -12.04 -0.52
C GLY A 93 1.02 -13.32 -0.98
N SER A 94 1.91 -13.87 -0.15
CA SER A 94 2.57 -15.12 -0.47
C SER A 94 1.55 -16.24 -0.57
N SER A 95 1.65 -17.05 -1.61
CA SER A 95 0.85 -18.24 -1.74
C SER A 95 1.42 -19.43 -0.97
N LYS A 96 2.65 -19.30 -0.48
CA LYS A 96 3.36 -20.37 0.22
C LYS A 96 3.44 -20.14 1.73
N VAL A 97 3.44 -18.89 2.16
CA VAL A 97 3.54 -18.55 3.57
C VAL A 97 2.24 -17.86 3.99
N MET A 98 1.48 -18.54 4.82
CA MET A 98 0.18 -18.05 5.29
C MET A 98 0.27 -17.64 6.74
N ILE A 99 -0.31 -16.50 7.07
CA ILE A 99 -0.40 -15.99 8.44
C ILE A 99 -1.88 -15.79 8.73
N GLU A 100 -2.41 -16.50 9.72
CA GLU A 100 -3.82 -16.46 10.09
C GLU A 100 -4.73 -16.67 8.86
N ASP A 101 -4.37 -17.66 8.03
CA ASP A 101 -5.08 -18.07 6.82
C ASP A 101 -5.06 -17.04 5.69
N LYS A 102 -4.16 -16.04 5.78
CA LYS A 102 -3.98 -15.03 4.74
C LYS A 102 -2.53 -14.99 4.28
N GLY A 103 -2.30 -14.70 3.02
CA GLY A 103 -0.95 -14.60 2.49
C GLY A 103 -0.14 -13.49 3.16
N CYS A 104 1.11 -13.78 3.48
CA CYS A 104 2.01 -12.81 4.07
C CYS A 104 2.44 -11.80 3.01
N ALA A 105 2.32 -10.51 3.31
CA ALA A 105 2.84 -9.46 2.44
C ALA A 105 4.37 -9.47 2.48
N TYR A 106 5.00 -9.03 1.40
CA TYR A 106 6.45 -9.06 1.28
C TYR A 106 6.91 -7.90 0.40
N LEU A 107 8.24 -7.66 0.40
CA LEU A 107 8.83 -6.65 -0.48
C LEU A 107 8.48 -6.98 -1.94
N THR A 108 8.10 -5.98 -2.70
CA THR A 108 7.65 -6.03 -4.11
C THR A 108 6.25 -6.55 -4.33
N CYS A 109 5.49 -6.92 -3.27
CA CYS A 109 4.12 -7.37 -3.47
C CYS A 109 3.25 -6.23 -4.01
N MET A 110 2.22 -6.60 -4.79
CA MET A 110 1.36 -5.63 -5.45
C MET A 110 0.44 -4.95 -4.46
N THR A 111 0.30 -3.64 -4.60
CA THR A 111 -0.60 -2.83 -3.78
C THR A 111 -1.53 -2.01 -4.68
N ALA A 112 -2.65 -1.59 -4.12
CA ALA A 112 -3.59 -0.70 -4.80
C ALA A 112 -3.79 0.53 -3.95
N HIS A 113 -3.67 1.69 -4.54
CA HIS A 113 -3.55 2.96 -3.83
C HIS A 113 -4.76 3.85 -4.04
N ASN A 114 -5.03 4.69 -3.05
CA ASN A 114 -6.03 5.75 -3.06
C ASN A 114 -7.44 5.19 -3.25
N GLY A 115 -7.85 4.34 -2.31
CA GLY A 115 -9.22 3.87 -2.17
C GLY A 115 -9.41 2.40 -2.41
N ALA A 116 -10.55 1.88 -1.98
CA ALA A 116 -10.91 0.48 -2.18
C ALA A 116 -11.16 0.19 -3.67
N ASN A 117 -11.80 1.13 -4.37
CA ASN A 117 -11.84 1.12 -5.83
C ASN A 117 -10.64 1.92 -6.31
N ALA A 118 -9.49 1.28 -6.35
CA ALA A 118 -8.20 1.94 -6.39
C ALA A 118 -8.03 2.86 -7.59
N ASN A 119 -7.59 4.09 -7.29
CA ASN A 119 -7.24 5.05 -8.32
C ASN A 119 -5.92 4.68 -9.00
N MET A 120 -5.03 4.04 -8.24
CA MET A 120 -3.75 3.51 -8.76
C MET A 120 -3.65 2.04 -8.34
N PRO A 121 -4.07 1.08 -9.21
CA PRO A 121 -4.17 -0.32 -8.80
C PRO A 121 -2.88 -1.14 -8.96
N ALA A 122 -1.79 -0.56 -9.42
CA ALA A 122 -0.58 -1.30 -9.76
C ALA A 122 0.67 -0.80 -9.03
N GLY A 123 0.52 -0.44 -7.77
CA GLY A 123 1.66 -0.09 -6.92
C GLY A 123 2.34 -1.31 -6.34
N ASN A 124 3.44 -1.09 -5.64
CA ASN A 124 4.14 -2.17 -4.95
C ASN A 124 4.90 -1.64 -3.74
N GLN A 125 5.33 -2.56 -2.88
CA GLN A 125 6.19 -2.22 -1.76
C GLN A 125 7.62 -2.04 -2.26
N ILE A 126 8.19 -0.87 -2.02
CA ILE A 126 9.51 -0.52 -2.54
C ILE A 126 10.60 -0.48 -1.48
N ALA A 127 10.23 -0.45 -0.20
CA ALA A 127 11.20 -0.47 0.90
C ALA A 127 10.81 -1.55 1.90
N PRO A 128 11.78 -2.35 2.37
CA PRO A 128 11.47 -3.46 3.27
C PRO A 128 11.17 -2.99 4.69
N SER A 129 10.33 -3.75 5.39
CA SER A 129 10.08 -3.53 6.80
C SER A 129 11.23 -4.04 7.66
N GLN A 130 11.86 -5.11 7.24
CA GLN A 130 12.98 -5.76 7.91
C GLN A 130 13.65 -6.71 6.91
N THR A 131 14.81 -7.23 7.25
CA THR A 131 15.56 -8.10 6.34
C THR A 131 15.92 -9.45 6.95
N LYS A 132 15.42 -9.75 8.16
CA LYS A 132 15.76 -11.00 8.85
C LYS A 132 14.85 -12.16 8.48
N VAL A 133 13.57 -11.90 8.21
CA VAL A 133 12.61 -12.94 7.86
C VAL A 133 12.28 -12.82 6.38
N LEU A 134 12.48 -13.89 5.64
CA LEU A 134 12.23 -13.94 4.21
C LEU A 134 11.11 -14.92 3.93
N VAL A 135 10.26 -14.60 2.97
CA VAL A 135 9.15 -15.46 2.56
C VAL A 135 9.25 -15.74 1.07
N ALA A 136 8.81 -16.91 0.67
CA ALA A 136 8.68 -17.24 -0.74
C ALA A 136 7.38 -16.62 -1.26
N PRO A 137 7.40 -15.98 -2.41
CA PRO A 137 6.21 -15.37 -2.99
C PRO A 137 5.10 -16.36 -3.29
#